data_2282ba6cbce7afceebe1db6aacb249a4
#
_entry.id   2282ba6cbce7afceebe1db6aacb249a4
#
_cell.length_a   1.000
_cell.length_b   1.000
_cell.length_c   1.000
_cell.angle_alpha   90.00
_cell.angle_beta   90.00
_cell.angle_gamma   90.00
#
_symmetry.space_group_name_H-M   'P 1'
#
loop_
_entity.id
_entity.type
_entity.pdbx_description
1 polymer ?
#
loop_
_entity_poly.entity_id
_entity_poly.type
_entity_poly.pdbx_seq_one_letter_code
_entity_poly.pdbx_strand_id
1 'polypeptide(L)' 'MENTTLEKRAQLSEIIQRSRVQKGLSQEKLAEKVGCVRSTIDRLEKTKFSINTDLLFKIFEVLEISVEINGEKFF' A
#
# COMPACT_ATOMS: atom_id res chain seq x y z
N MET A 1 2.04 24.88 8.56
CA MET A 1 2.62 23.84 7.71
C MET A 1 1.66 22.65 7.59
N GLU A 2 1.41 22.25 6.43
CA GLU A 2 0.48 21.15 6.22
C GLU A 2 1.07 19.84 6.66
N ASN A 3 0.18 18.92 6.96
CA ASN A 3 0.54 17.57 7.30
C ASN A 3 0.77 16.74 6.05
N THR A 4 1.83 17.08 5.32
CA THR A 4 2.13 16.39 4.06
C THR A 4 2.23 14.88 4.26
N THR A 5 2.82 14.46 5.38
CA THR A 5 2.96 13.04 5.67
C THR A 5 1.60 12.36 5.77
N LEU A 6 0.66 12.96 6.49
CA LEU A 6 -0.67 12.38 6.62
C LEU A 6 -1.41 12.37 5.29
N GLU A 7 -1.26 13.43 4.51
CA GLU A 7 -1.87 13.49 3.19
C GLU A 7 -1.33 12.40 2.28
N LYS A 8 -0.01 12.18 2.33
CA LYS A 8 0.60 11.14 1.50
C LYS A 8 0.22 9.75 1.96
N ARG A 9 0.07 9.55 3.27
CA ARG A 9 -0.44 8.28 3.78
C ARG A 9 -1.85 7.99 3.27
N ALA A 10 -2.71 9.01 3.31
CA ALA A 10 -4.09 8.85 2.86
C ALA A 10 -4.13 8.53 1.37
N GLN A 11 -3.32 9.23 0.59
CA GLN A 11 -3.24 8.99 -0.84
C GLN A 11 -2.74 7.58 -1.15
N LEU A 12 -1.70 7.16 -0.44
CA LEU A 12 -1.13 5.84 -0.64
C LEU A 12 -2.12 4.75 -0.24
N SER A 13 -2.81 4.94 0.88
CA SER A 13 -3.83 3.98 1.33
C SER A 13 -4.92 3.79 0.29
N GLU A 14 -5.36 4.88 -0.31
CA GLU A 14 -6.39 4.82 -1.35
C GLU A 14 -5.88 4.09 -2.59
N ILE A 15 -4.66 4.38 -3.00
CA ILE A 15 -4.06 3.72 -4.16
C ILE A 15 -3.97 2.21 -3.92
N ILE A 16 -3.52 1.83 -2.73
CA ILE A 16 -3.36 0.42 -2.40
C ILE A 16 -4.71 -0.28 -2.40
N GLN A 17 -5.72 0.32 -1.77
CA GLN A 17 -7.05 -0.29 -1.73
C GLN A 17 -7.63 -0.44 -3.13
N ARG A 18 -7.56 0.62 -3.93
CA ARG A 18 -8.08 0.59 -5.28
C ARG A 18 -7.38 -0.46 -6.13
N SER A 19 -6.04 -0.53 -6.02
CA SER A 19 -5.27 -1.50 -6.78
C SER A 19 -5.60 -2.92 -6.35
N ARG A 20 -5.79 -3.14 -5.06
CA ARG A 20 -6.16 -4.45 -4.53
C ARG A 20 -7.50 -4.90 -5.10
N VAL A 21 -8.49 -4.00 -5.06
CA VAL A 21 -9.83 -4.31 -5.56
C VAL A 21 -9.79 -4.58 -7.06
N GLN A 22 -9.01 -3.80 -7.80
CA GLN A 22 -8.89 -4.00 -9.24
C GLN A 22 -8.27 -5.36 -9.57
N LYS A 23 -7.42 -5.88 -8.69
CA LYS A 23 -6.83 -7.21 -8.89
C LYS A 23 -7.74 -8.32 -8.39
N GLY A 24 -8.89 -7.98 -7.84
CA GLY A 24 -9.82 -8.97 -7.34
C GLY A 24 -9.38 -9.65 -6.06
N LEU A 25 -8.52 -8.99 -5.27
CA LEU A 25 -7.99 -9.59 -4.05
C LEU A 25 -8.73 -9.08 -2.84
N SER A 26 -9.07 -10.00 -1.92
CA SER A 26 -9.56 -9.61 -0.61
C SER A 26 -8.39 -9.10 0.24
N GLN A 27 -8.70 -8.44 1.35
CA GLN A 27 -7.65 -8.02 2.27
C GLN A 27 -6.88 -9.23 2.80
N GLU A 28 -7.59 -10.31 3.08
CA GLU A 28 -6.95 -11.53 3.57
C GLU A 28 -6.00 -12.12 2.52
N LYS A 29 -6.43 -12.15 1.27
CA LYS A 29 -5.61 -12.72 0.22
C LYS A 29 -4.37 -11.87 -0.03
N LEU A 30 -4.51 -10.55 -0.01
CA LEU A 30 -3.34 -9.69 -0.13
C LEU A 30 -2.38 -9.91 1.02
N ALA A 31 -2.92 -10.00 2.25
CA ALA A 31 -2.08 -10.23 3.43
C ALA A 31 -1.28 -11.52 3.29
N GLU A 32 -1.92 -12.60 2.81
CA GLU A 32 -1.22 -13.85 2.56
C GLU A 32 -0.06 -13.67 1.58
N LYS A 33 -0.32 -12.94 0.49
CA LYS A 33 0.68 -12.80 -0.57
C LYS A 33 1.88 -11.97 -0.13
N VAL A 34 1.68 -11.02 0.78
CA VAL A 34 2.79 -10.15 1.22
C VAL A 34 3.36 -10.58 2.57
N GLY A 35 2.79 -11.61 3.20
CA GLY A 35 3.35 -12.15 4.43
C GLY A 35 2.99 -11.40 5.69
N CYS A 36 1.78 -10.87 5.77
CA CYS A 36 1.31 -10.22 7.00
C CYS A 36 -0.10 -10.72 7.31
N VAL A 37 -0.69 -10.20 8.40
CA VAL A 37 -2.05 -10.58 8.78
C VAL A 37 -3.04 -9.60 8.19
N ARG A 38 -4.29 -10.05 8.04
CA ARG A 38 -5.34 -9.25 7.41
C ARG A 38 -5.52 -7.90 8.10
N SER A 39 -5.45 -7.87 9.42
CA SER A 39 -5.66 -6.61 10.15
C SER A 39 -4.61 -5.57 9.79
N THR A 40 -3.42 -6.00 9.40
CA THR A 40 -2.39 -5.06 8.95
C THR A 40 -2.84 -4.35 7.67
N ILE A 41 -3.39 -5.10 6.73
CA ILE A 41 -3.88 -4.51 5.48
C ILE A 41 -5.06 -3.58 5.76
N ASP A 42 -5.98 -4.02 6.62
CA ASP A 42 -7.14 -3.20 6.96
C ASP A 42 -6.71 -1.86 7.57
N ARG A 43 -5.78 -1.89 8.52
CA ARG A 43 -5.32 -0.67 9.17
C ARG A 43 -4.56 0.22 8.20
N LEU A 44 -3.80 -0.38 7.30
CA LEU A 44 -3.09 0.38 6.28
C LEU A 44 -4.08 1.12 5.37
N GLU A 45 -5.14 0.44 4.96
CA GLU A 45 -6.13 1.05 4.06
C GLU A 45 -6.96 2.10 4.76
N LYS A 46 -6.96 2.11 6.09
CA LYS A 46 -7.65 3.14 6.88
C LYS A 46 -6.71 4.25 7.35
N THR A 47 -5.47 4.23 6.90
CA THR A 47 -4.46 5.23 7.26
C THR A 47 -4.22 5.28 8.77
N LYS A 48 -4.23 4.11 9.42
CA LYS A 48 -4.16 4.06 10.89
C LYS A 48 -2.75 3.95 11.42
N PHE A 49 -1.75 3.67 10.58
CA PHE A 49 -0.39 3.47 11.07
C PHE A 49 0.62 3.62 9.94
N SER A 50 1.89 3.69 10.33
CA SER A 50 2.98 3.69 9.37
C SER A 50 3.32 2.26 8.98
N ILE A 51 3.69 2.06 7.74
CA ILE A 51 4.07 0.75 7.23
C ILE A 51 5.59 0.73 7.06
N ASN A 52 6.21 -0.42 7.33
CA ASN A 52 7.65 -0.51 7.09
C ASN A 52 7.91 -0.67 5.59
N THR A 53 9.12 -0.30 5.20
CA THR A 53 9.49 -0.23 3.80
C THR A 53 9.43 -1.58 3.10
N ASP A 54 9.88 -2.63 3.78
CA ASP A 54 9.90 -3.95 3.16
C ASP A 54 8.50 -4.43 2.81
N LEU A 55 7.54 -4.25 3.71
CA LEU A 55 6.18 -4.65 3.46
C LEU A 55 5.58 -3.79 2.35
N LEU A 56 5.87 -2.50 2.35
CA LEU A 56 5.38 -1.61 1.31
C LEU A 56 5.86 -2.04 -0.07
N PHE A 57 7.14 -2.41 -0.18
CA PHE A 57 7.69 -2.86 -1.44
C PHE A 57 7.01 -4.14 -1.93
N LYS A 58 6.74 -5.08 -1.00
CA LYS A 58 6.02 -6.29 -1.38
C LYS A 58 4.61 -5.99 -1.88
N ILE A 59 3.95 -5.03 -1.27
CA ILE A 59 2.62 -4.61 -1.72
C ILE A 59 2.70 -4.02 -3.13
N PHE A 60 3.67 -3.14 -3.37
CA PHE A 60 3.84 -2.57 -4.71
C PHE A 60 4.04 -3.68 -5.74
N GLU A 61 4.85 -4.67 -5.40
CA GLU A 61 5.16 -5.75 -6.32
C GLU A 61 3.93 -6.61 -6.60
N VAL A 62 3.24 -7.04 -5.55
CA VAL A 62 2.08 -7.92 -5.69
C VAL A 62 0.95 -7.22 -6.45
N LEU A 63 0.72 -5.95 -6.16
CA LEU A 63 -0.35 -5.19 -6.79
C LEU A 63 0.08 -4.55 -8.11
N GLU A 64 1.35 -4.69 -8.48
CA GLU A 64 1.90 -4.12 -9.71
C GLU A 64 1.66 -2.62 -9.77
N ILE A 65 1.91 -1.96 -8.64
CA ILE A 65 1.78 -0.50 -8.56
C ILE A 65 3.03 0.13 -9.16
N SER A 66 2.82 1.05 -10.07
CA SER A 66 3.92 1.75 -10.73
C SER A 66 4.39 2.89 -9.84
N VAL A 67 5.69 2.98 -9.60
CA VAL A 67 6.26 4.03 -8.75
C VAL A 67 7.48 4.62 -9.44
N GLU A 68 7.54 5.96 -9.47
CA GLU A 68 8.69 6.68 -10.00
C GLU A 68 9.24 7.57 -8.91
N ILE A 69 10.57 7.65 -8.86
CA ILE A 69 11.27 8.52 -7.93
C ILE A 69 12.27 9.33 -8.74
N ASN A 70 12.13 10.65 -8.71
CA ASN A 70 12.99 11.55 -9.49
C ASN A 70 13.05 11.18 -10.97
N GLY A 71 11.90 10.76 -11.51
CA GLY A 71 11.81 10.39 -12.91
C GLY A 71 12.35 9.03 -13.26
N GLU A 72 12.82 8.27 -12.27
CA GLU A 72 13.31 6.92 -12.49
C GLU A 72 12.25 5.92 -12.06
N LYS A 73 12.09 4.88 -12.84
CA LYS A 73 11.15 3.83 -12.49
C LYS A 73 11.69 3.04 -11.31
N PHE A 74 10.92 3.01 -10.23
CA PHE A 74 11.29 2.30 -9.01
C PHE A 74 10.57 0.94 -8.94
N PHE A 75 9.31 0.94 -9.30
CA PHE A 75 8.49 -0.26 -9.44
C PHE A 75 7.71 -0.22 -10.71
#